data_5127bc82148f0ca6a915a14a4c9f40a5
#
_entry.id   5127bc82148f0ca6a915a14a4c9f40a5
#
_cell.length_a   1.000
_cell.length_b   1.000
_cell.length_c   1.000
_cell.angle_alpha   90.00
_cell.angle_beta   90.00
_cell.angle_gamma   90.00
#
_symmetry.space_group_name_H-M   'P 1'
#
loop_
_entity.id
_entity.type
_entity.pdbx_description
1 polymer ?
#
loop_
_entity_poly.entity_id
_entity_poly.type
_entity_poly.pdbx_seq_one_letter_code
_entity_poly.pdbx_strand_id
1 'polypeptide(L)'
;MTDRLGRPPALLVVPAVLATLLLLVPLVAMVAAADWRALPSHLTSPTALAALRLSLVTSTVAIAFCLLLGLPLAWVLARVDFPGRGALRALVTVPLVLPPVVAGIALRSAFGRTGVIGEPLLAWTGFAFPFTTYGVVLAHVFVSMPFVVIAIEGALRSADPRYDGAAATLGATRWTTFRRVTVPLALPGVIAGTVLGWARSLGEFGATITFNGNYPGTTQTMPTLIYVTRQADQDAALSLSLVMLVVSIGVLVALRDRWLGTP
;
A
#
# COMPACT_ATOMS: atom_id res chain seq x y z
N MET A 1 -13.57 -32.29 -14.78
CA MET A 1 -14.93 -31.80 -14.43
C MET A 1 -15.11 -30.42 -15.06
N THR A 2 -15.24 -30.41 -16.36
CA THR A 2 -15.39 -29.21 -17.17
C THR A 2 -16.74 -29.25 -17.83
N ASP A 3 -17.41 -28.11 -17.86
CA ASP A 3 -18.57 -27.83 -18.72
C ASP A 3 -19.96 -28.22 -18.24
N ARG A 4 -20.32 -27.77 -17.01
CA ARG A 4 -21.74 -27.80 -16.62
C ARG A 4 -22.52 -26.51 -16.93
N LEU A 5 -21.87 -25.44 -17.36
CA LEU A 5 -22.51 -24.11 -17.51
C LEU A 5 -22.73 -23.69 -18.98
N GLY A 6 -22.29 -24.50 -19.96
CA GLY A 6 -22.41 -24.14 -21.38
C GLY A 6 -21.59 -22.88 -21.74
N ARG A 7 -21.83 -22.35 -22.95
CA ARG A 7 -21.18 -21.10 -23.39
C ARG A 7 -21.63 -19.93 -22.53
N PRO A 8 -20.69 -19.08 -22.06
CA PRO A 8 -21.05 -17.91 -21.25
C PRO A 8 -21.98 -16.99 -22.06
N PRO A 9 -22.98 -16.35 -21.42
CA PRO A 9 -23.90 -15.46 -22.10
C PRO A 9 -23.14 -14.29 -22.74
N ALA A 10 -23.41 -13.99 -24.02
CA ALA A 10 -22.77 -12.90 -24.74
C ALA A 10 -22.93 -11.55 -24.01
N LEU A 11 -24.03 -11.37 -23.31
CA LEU A 11 -24.30 -10.19 -22.47
C LEU A 11 -23.24 -9.96 -21.36
N LEU A 12 -22.61 -11.02 -20.86
CA LEU A 12 -21.53 -10.94 -19.86
C LEU A 12 -20.16 -10.89 -20.51
N VAL A 13 -19.98 -11.56 -21.65
CA VAL A 13 -18.68 -11.64 -22.33
C VAL A 13 -18.27 -10.28 -22.91
N VAL A 14 -19.19 -9.57 -23.56
CA VAL A 14 -18.90 -8.27 -24.17
C VAL A 14 -18.39 -7.25 -23.16
N PRO A 15 -19.07 -6.98 -22.02
CA PRO A 15 -18.54 -6.08 -21.00
C PRO A 15 -17.21 -6.57 -20.41
N ALA A 16 -17.02 -7.88 -20.22
CA ALA A 16 -15.77 -8.44 -19.70
C ALA A 16 -14.59 -8.19 -20.65
N VAL A 17 -14.79 -8.40 -21.97
CA VAL A 17 -13.79 -8.09 -23.00
C VAL A 17 -13.48 -6.60 -23.01
N LEU A 18 -14.49 -5.73 -23.00
CA LEU A 18 -14.29 -4.28 -22.98
C LEU A 18 -13.51 -3.84 -21.74
N ALA A 19 -13.84 -4.36 -20.57
CA ALA A 19 -13.11 -4.09 -19.33
C ALA A 19 -11.64 -4.55 -19.42
N THR A 20 -11.41 -5.74 -19.98
CA THR A 20 -10.06 -6.27 -20.19
C THR A 20 -9.25 -5.39 -21.16
N LEU A 21 -9.85 -4.97 -22.26
CA LEU A 21 -9.21 -4.06 -23.23
C LEU A 21 -8.93 -2.70 -22.60
N LEU A 22 -9.86 -2.14 -21.82
CA LEU A 22 -9.65 -0.88 -21.10
C LEU A 22 -8.42 -0.93 -20.18
N LEU A 23 -8.18 -2.08 -19.54
CA LEU A 23 -7.01 -2.26 -18.67
C LEU A 23 -5.72 -2.53 -19.46
N LEU A 24 -5.79 -3.29 -20.54
CA LEU A 24 -4.60 -3.69 -21.31
C LEU A 24 -4.11 -2.60 -22.25
N VAL A 25 -4.99 -1.90 -22.96
CA VAL A 25 -4.61 -0.93 -23.99
C VAL A 25 -3.67 0.16 -23.48
N PRO A 26 -3.90 0.82 -22.32
CA PRO A 26 -2.96 1.83 -21.82
C PRO A 26 -1.58 1.25 -21.50
N LEU A 27 -1.52 0.02 -20.94
CA LEU A 27 -0.25 -0.63 -20.60
C LEU A 27 0.54 -1.02 -21.85
N VAL A 28 -0.13 -1.58 -22.85
CA VAL A 28 0.47 -1.91 -24.13
C VAL A 28 0.92 -0.65 -24.87
N ALA A 29 0.12 0.40 -24.87
CA ALA A 29 0.48 1.69 -25.48
C ALA A 29 1.73 2.30 -24.83
N MET A 30 1.84 2.21 -23.49
CA MET A 30 3.02 2.69 -22.77
C MET A 30 4.28 1.92 -23.15
N VAL A 31 4.19 0.59 -23.30
CA VAL A 31 5.30 -0.27 -23.74
C VAL A 31 5.66 0.01 -25.20
N ALA A 32 4.67 0.21 -26.08
CA ALA A 32 4.89 0.49 -27.51
C ALA A 32 5.47 1.89 -27.77
N ALA A 33 5.14 2.87 -26.93
CA ALA A 33 5.63 4.25 -27.05
C ALA A 33 7.02 4.46 -26.44
N ALA A 34 7.59 3.46 -25.77
CA ALA A 34 8.86 3.60 -25.08
C ALA A 34 10.07 3.68 -26.05
N ASP A 35 11.00 4.58 -25.76
CA ASP A 35 12.33 4.56 -26.39
C ASP A 35 13.22 3.52 -25.68
N TRP A 36 13.20 2.30 -26.22
CA TRP A 36 13.98 1.17 -25.72
C TRP A 36 15.49 1.39 -25.79
N ARG A 37 15.97 2.30 -26.66
CA ARG A 37 17.41 2.60 -26.81
C ARG A 37 17.89 3.52 -25.69
N ALA A 38 17.09 4.49 -25.33
CA ALA A 38 17.39 5.43 -24.24
C ALA A 38 17.06 4.87 -22.85
N LEU A 39 16.26 3.79 -22.76
CA LEU A 39 15.84 3.18 -21.49
C LEU A 39 17.00 2.89 -20.53
N PRO A 40 18.12 2.23 -20.93
CA PRO A 40 19.22 1.94 -20.01
C PRO A 40 19.87 3.20 -19.43
N SER A 41 20.04 4.27 -20.20
CA SER A 41 20.64 5.52 -19.74
C SER A 41 19.75 6.25 -18.72
N HIS A 42 18.43 6.23 -18.92
CA HIS A 42 17.49 6.82 -17.98
C HIS A 42 17.46 6.03 -16.65
N LEU A 43 17.52 4.69 -16.71
CA LEU A 43 17.47 3.81 -15.55
C LEU A 43 18.72 3.84 -14.69
N THR A 44 19.88 3.94 -15.31
CA THR A 44 21.18 3.94 -14.62
C THR A 44 21.59 5.33 -14.13
N SER A 45 20.75 6.36 -14.38
CA SER A 45 21.03 7.68 -13.84
C SER A 45 21.07 7.66 -12.30
N PRO A 46 22.02 8.36 -11.67
CA PRO A 46 22.13 8.39 -10.21
C PRO A 46 20.83 8.85 -9.53
N THR A 47 20.10 9.76 -10.15
CA THR A 47 18.82 10.28 -9.65
C THR A 47 17.73 9.21 -9.68
N ALA A 48 17.61 8.45 -10.79
CA ALA A 48 16.62 7.37 -10.90
C ALA A 48 16.90 6.24 -9.91
N LEU A 49 18.16 5.83 -9.76
CA LEU A 49 18.55 4.80 -8.79
C LEU A 49 18.29 5.24 -7.35
N ALA A 50 18.60 6.49 -7.02
CA ALA A 50 18.32 7.04 -5.69
C ALA A 50 16.81 7.08 -5.40
N ALA A 51 15.99 7.54 -6.35
CA ALA A 51 14.55 7.61 -6.22
C ALA A 51 13.90 6.20 -6.11
N LEU A 52 14.39 5.24 -6.91
CA LEU A 52 13.93 3.85 -6.83
C LEU A 52 14.26 3.22 -5.48
N ARG A 53 15.52 3.36 -5.03
CA ARG A 53 15.95 2.89 -3.72
C ARG A 53 15.11 3.50 -2.61
N LEU A 54 14.90 4.81 -2.66
CA LEU A 54 14.10 5.51 -1.66
C LEU A 54 12.66 4.99 -1.64
N SER A 55 12.02 4.82 -2.81
CA SER A 55 10.67 4.26 -2.91
C SER A 55 10.58 2.86 -2.31
N LEU A 56 11.51 1.96 -2.66
CA LEU A 56 11.52 0.59 -2.14
C LEU A 56 11.73 0.55 -0.63
N VAL A 57 12.68 1.32 -0.10
CA VAL A 57 12.98 1.38 1.33
C VAL A 57 11.80 1.96 2.10
N THR A 58 11.29 3.13 1.68
CA THR A 58 10.18 3.80 2.41
C THR A 58 8.90 2.99 2.36
N SER A 59 8.58 2.34 1.23
CA SER A 59 7.41 1.45 1.13
C SER A 59 7.55 0.22 2.02
N THR A 60 8.73 -0.40 2.05
CA THR A 60 8.97 -1.59 2.89
C THR A 60 8.91 -1.25 4.37
N VAL A 61 9.55 -0.15 4.78
CA VAL A 61 9.50 0.33 6.17
C VAL A 61 8.07 0.72 6.56
N ALA A 62 7.35 1.42 5.67
CA ALA A 62 5.96 1.80 5.92
C ALA A 62 5.07 0.57 6.16
N ILE A 63 5.23 -0.49 5.37
CA ILE A 63 4.46 -1.73 5.56
C ILE A 63 4.83 -2.45 6.85
N ALA A 64 6.08 -2.42 7.27
CA ALA A 64 6.46 -2.97 8.57
C ALA A 64 5.72 -2.24 9.72
N PHE A 65 5.60 -0.90 9.65
CA PHE A 65 4.78 -0.14 10.59
C PHE A 65 3.28 -0.42 10.45
N CYS A 66 2.77 -0.56 9.23
CA CYS A 66 1.38 -0.93 9.00
C CYS A 66 1.05 -2.31 9.60
N LEU A 67 1.96 -3.27 9.52
CA LEU A 67 1.77 -4.59 10.14
C LEU A 67 1.87 -4.49 11.67
N LEU A 68 2.86 -3.78 12.18
CA LEU A 68 3.08 -3.61 13.62
C LEU A 68 1.87 -2.98 14.32
N LEU A 69 1.28 -1.96 13.72
CA LEU A 69 0.16 -1.20 14.28
C LEU A 69 -1.20 -1.73 13.78
N GLY A 70 -1.28 -2.11 12.52
CA GLY A 70 -2.51 -2.51 11.84
C GLY A 70 -2.97 -3.92 12.21
N LEU A 71 -2.06 -4.87 12.48
CA LEU A 71 -2.46 -6.22 12.90
C LEU A 71 -3.18 -6.22 14.26
N PRO A 72 -2.67 -5.55 15.32
CA PRO A 72 -3.41 -5.41 16.57
C PRO A 72 -4.74 -4.66 16.38
N LEU A 73 -4.74 -3.59 15.59
CA LEU A 73 -5.96 -2.81 15.31
C LEU A 73 -7.01 -3.66 14.59
N ALA A 74 -6.62 -4.41 13.56
CA ALA A 74 -7.51 -5.34 12.86
C ALA A 74 -8.07 -6.42 13.77
N TRP A 75 -7.23 -6.96 14.68
CA TRP A 75 -7.68 -7.94 15.67
C TRP A 75 -8.72 -7.37 16.63
N VAL A 76 -8.48 -6.16 17.16
CA VAL A 76 -9.46 -5.46 18.02
C VAL A 76 -10.78 -5.25 17.27
N LEU A 77 -10.72 -4.76 16.02
CA LEU A 77 -11.89 -4.56 15.18
C LEU A 77 -12.61 -5.86 14.81
N ALA A 78 -11.91 -6.99 14.74
CA ALA A 78 -12.50 -8.28 14.40
C ALA A 78 -13.11 -9.02 15.60
N ARG A 79 -12.48 -8.95 16.77
CA ARG A 79 -12.73 -9.86 17.89
C ARG A 79 -13.24 -9.19 19.18
N VAL A 80 -13.16 -7.87 19.28
CA VAL A 80 -13.59 -7.16 20.51
C VAL A 80 -14.84 -6.35 20.23
N ASP A 81 -15.86 -6.54 21.07
CA ASP A 81 -17.07 -5.71 21.06
C ASP A 81 -16.92 -4.57 22.07
N PHE A 82 -17.03 -3.34 21.58
CA PHE A 82 -16.96 -2.13 22.37
C PHE A 82 -17.78 -0.99 21.74
N PRO A 83 -18.29 -0.05 22.56
CA PRO A 83 -18.97 1.13 22.03
C PRO A 83 -18.01 1.97 21.17
N GLY A 84 -18.47 2.39 19.97
CA GLY A 84 -17.62 3.14 19.02
C GLY A 84 -16.80 2.29 18.02
N ARG A 85 -16.90 0.95 18.05
CA ARG A 85 -16.23 0.08 17.07
C ARG A 85 -16.52 0.46 15.62
N GLY A 86 -17.78 0.82 15.31
CA GLY A 86 -18.18 1.27 13.97
C GLY A 86 -17.49 2.58 13.57
N ALA A 87 -17.40 3.53 14.50
CA ALA A 87 -16.71 4.80 14.29
C ALA A 87 -15.20 4.59 14.08
N LEU A 88 -14.56 3.72 14.87
CA LEU A 88 -13.14 3.39 14.68
C LEU A 88 -12.87 2.72 13.32
N ARG A 89 -13.78 1.80 12.89
CA ARG A 89 -13.68 1.20 11.55
C ARG A 89 -13.83 2.26 10.46
N ALA A 90 -14.80 3.16 10.58
CA ALA A 90 -14.98 4.28 9.66
C ALA A 90 -13.72 5.16 9.62
N LEU A 91 -13.13 5.49 10.77
CA LEU A 91 -11.89 6.27 10.86
C LEU A 91 -10.73 5.58 10.12
N VAL A 92 -10.56 4.28 10.29
CA VAL A 92 -9.54 3.50 9.56
C VAL A 92 -9.72 3.58 8.05
N THR A 93 -10.97 3.66 7.56
CA THR A 93 -11.25 3.74 6.12
C THR A 93 -11.14 5.15 5.54
N VAL A 94 -11.11 6.20 6.36
CA VAL A 94 -11.02 7.59 5.89
C VAL A 94 -9.89 7.83 4.88
N PRO A 95 -8.63 7.35 5.11
CA PRO A 95 -7.55 7.58 4.16
C PRO A 95 -7.77 6.97 2.75
N LEU A 96 -8.67 5.98 2.61
CA LEU A 96 -9.02 5.42 1.30
C LEU A 96 -9.86 6.38 0.46
N VAL A 97 -10.69 7.18 1.12
CA VAL A 97 -11.65 8.08 0.46
C VAL A 97 -11.04 9.47 0.27
N LEU A 98 -10.08 9.84 1.11
CA LEU A 98 -9.42 11.13 1.01
C LEU A 98 -8.64 11.27 -0.31
N PRO A 99 -8.84 12.39 -1.05
CA PRO A 99 -7.95 12.73 -2.14
C PRO A 99 -6.50 12.78 -1.64
N PRO A 100 -5.52 12.26 -2.40
CA PRO A 100 -4.13 12.16 -1.93
C PRO A 100 -3.52 13.50 -1.48
N VAL A 101 -3.84 14.59 -2.16
CA VAL A 101 -3.40 15.94 -1.77
C VAL A 101 -3.99 16.36 -0.42
N VAL A 102 -5.27 16.04 -0.18
CA VAL A 102 -5.93 16.33 1.11
C VAL A 102 -5.31 15.52 2.24
N ALA A 103 -4.93 14.27 1.98
CA ALA A 103 -4.18 13.44 2.93
C ALA A 103 -2.83 14.10 3.32
N GLY A 104 -2.10 14.67 2.35
CA GLY A 104 -0.87 15.40 2.61
C GLY A 104 -1.08 16.69 3.41
N ILE A 105 -2.16 17.42 3.15
CA ILE A 105 -2.54 18.61 3.94
C ILE A 105 -2.89 18.21 5.38
N ALA A 106 -3.66 17.13 5.57
CA ALA A 106 -4.00 16.62 6.89
C ALA A 106 -2.74 16.21 7.69
N LEU A 107 -1.80 15.50 7.04
CA LEU A 107 -0.51 15.17 7.64
C LEU A 107 0.29 16.43 8.02
N ARG A 108 0.28 17.44 7.16
CA ARG A 108 0.96 18.71 7.44
C ARG A 108 0.33 19.45 8.61
N SER A 109 -1.01 19.45 8.72
CA SER A 109 -1.72 20.07 9.85
C SER A 109 -1.46 19.35 11.17
N ALA A 110 -1.23 18.02 11.14
CA ALA A 110 -0.92 17.25 12.34
C ALA A 110 0.58 17.25 12.67
N PHE A 111 1.45 16.92 11.71
CA PHE A 111 2.87 16.62 11.90
C PHE A 111 3.80 17.65 11.25
N GLY A 112 3.27 18.73 10.65
CA GLY A 112 4.04 19.84 10.11
C GLY A 112 4.78 20.59 11.22
N ARG A 113 5.73 21.44 10.86
CA ARG A 113 6.51 22.25 11.85
C ARG A 113 5.64 23.13 12.75
N THR A 114 4.48 23.54 12.26
CA THR A 114 3.46 24.32 13.00
C THR A 114 2.19 23.49 13.23
N GLY A 115 2.29 22.17 13.10
CA GLY A 115 1.15 21.24 13.28
C GLY A 115 0.95 20.88 14.75
N VAL A 116 -0.25 20.41 15.08
CA VAL A 116 -0.69 20.12 16.47
C VAL A 116 0.27 19.19 17.21
N ILE A 117 0.86 18.22 16.53
CA ILE A 117 1.85 17.26 17.09
C ILE A 117 3.27 17.69 16.70
N GLY A 118 3.44 18.22 15.48
CA GLY A 118 4.75 18.54 14.94
C GLY A 118 5.45 19.69 15.64
N GLU A 119 4.72 20.74 16.06
CA GLU A 119 5.26 21.89 16.76
C GLU A 119 5.85 21.51 18.15
N PRO A 120 5.12 20.84 19.05
CA PRO A 120 5.70 20.40 20.32
C PRO A 120 6.83 19.38 20.13
N LEU A 121 6.74 18.49 19.15
CA LEU A 121 7.80 17.54 18.85
C LEU A 121 9.09 18.28 18.44
N LEU A 122 8.98 19.26 17.56
CA LEU A 122 10.10 20.09 17.14
C LEU A 122 10.71 20.86 18.31
N ALA A 123 9.87 21.45 19.16
CA ALA A 123 10.32 22.23 20.33
C ALA A 123 11.07 21.37 21.34
N TRP A 124 10.65 20.13 21.57
CA TRP A 124 11.25 19.24 22.56
C TRP A 124 12.47 18.46 22.07
N THR A 125 12.44 18.05 20.79
CA THR A 125 13.46 17.13 20.24
C THR A 125 14.33 17.73 19.15
N GLY A 126 13.97 18.89 18.61
CA GLY A 126 14.60 19.47 17.42
C GLY A 126 14.27 18.73 16.12
N PHE A 127 13.40 17.69 16.16
CA PHE A 127 13.04 16.87 15.01
C PHE A 127 11.73 17.34 14.36
N ALA A 128 11.70 17.34 13.02
CA ALA A 128 10.49 17.59 12.24
C ALA A 128 10.35 16.54 11.14
N PHE A 129 9.12 16.02 10.93
CA PHE A 129 8.81 15.07 9.86
C PHE A 129 8.92 15.66 8.45
N PRO A 130 8.40 16.86 8.15
CA PRO A 130 8.43 17.42 6.80
C PRO A 130 9.85 17.49 6.24
N PHE A 131 9.95 17.22 4.94
CA PHE A 131 11.19 17.24 4.17
C PHE A 131 12.24 16.20 4.59
N THR A 132 11.80 15.14 5.26
CA THR A 132 12.66 14.02 5.67
C THR A 132 12.14 12.69 5.11
N THR A 133 13.01 11.69 5.01
CA THR A 133 12.64 10.31 4.67
C THR A 133 11.63 9.72 5.68
N TYR A 134 11.72 10.11 6.95
CA TYR A 134 10.75 9.69 7.98
C TYR A 134 9.34 10.24 7.71
N GLY A 135 9.26 11.47 7.20
CA GLY A 135 7.98 12.04 6.75
C GLY A 135 7.42 11.31 5.55
N VAL A 136 8.25 10.86 4.60
CA VAL A 136 7.81 9.99 3.49
C VAL A 136 7.24 8.68 4.02
N VAL A 137 7.95 8.01 4.95
CA VAL A 137 7.45 6.79 5.60
C VAL A 137 6.11 7.04 6.29
N LEU A 138 5.97 8.15 7.04
CA LEU A 138 4.72 8.51 7.71
C LEU A 138 3.56 8.68 6.72
N ALA A 139 3.79 9.37 5.60
CA ALA A 139 2.79 9.51 4.54
C ALA A 139 2.39 8.15 3.94
N HIS A 140 3.36 7.30 3.66
CA HIS A 140 3.15 5.95 3.16
C HIS A 140 2.38 5.07 4.16
N VAL A 141 2.70 5.13 5.45
CA VAL A 141 1.95 4.44 6.52
C VAL A 141 0.50 4.89 6.54
N PHE A 142 0.26 6.20 6.52
CA PHE A 142 -1.09 6.78 6.59
C PHE A 142 -1.99 6.28 5.46
N VAL A 143 -1.49 6.28 4.21
CA VAL A 143 -2.30 5.89 3.04
C VAL A 143 -2.41 4.38 2.87
N SER A 144 -1.46 3.60 3.41
CA SER A 144 -1.43 2.14 3.25
C SER A 144 -2.09 1.38 4.40
N MET A 145 -2.21 2.00 5.56
CA MET A 145 -2.79 1.42 6.78
C MET A 145 -4.17 0.79 6.55
N PRO A 146 -5.13 1.45 5.88
CA PRO A 146 -6.45 0.88 5.64
C PRO A 146 -6.41 -0.45 4.89
N PHE A 147 -5.55 -0.58 3.87
CA PHE A 147 -5.44 -1.80 3.06
C PHE A 147 -5.01 -2.98 3.91
N VAL A 148 -4.03 -2.77 4.78
CA VAL A 148 -3.53 -3.79 5.71
C VAL A 148 -4.60 -4.16 6.73
N VAL A 149 -5.22 -3.17 7.38
CA VAL A 149 -6.22 -3.41 8.43
C VAL A 149 -7.45 -4.11 7.88
N ILE A 150 -8.00 -3.66 6.75
CA ILE A 150 -9.22 -4.23 6.16
C ILE A 150 -8.98 -5.68 5.71
N ALA A 151 -7.85 -5.97 5.05
CA ALA A 151 -7.53 -7.32 4.61
C ALA A 151 -7.37 -8.29 5.79
N ILE A 152 -6.67 -7.87 6.83
CA ILE A 152 -6.48 -8.68 8.04
C ILE A 152 -7.80 -8.83 8.81
N GLU A 153 -8.56 -7.75 8.99
CA GLU A 153 -9.87 -7.81 9.65
C GLU A 153 -10.81 -8.75 8.91
N GLY A 154 -10.85 -8.68 7.58
CA GLY A 154 -11.67 -9.58 6.75
C GLY A 154 -11.30 -11.05 6.96
N ALA A 155 -10.02 -11.38 6.94
CA ALA A 155 -9.53 -12.74 7.19
C ALA A 155 -9.84 -13.23 8.61
N LEU A 156 -9.66 -12.37 9.60
CA LEU A 156 -10.00 -12.70 10.99
C LEU A 156 -11.49 -12.94 11.19
N ARG A 157 -12.34 -12.19 10.49
CA ARG A 157 -13.81 -12.36 10.59
C ARG A 157 -14.31 -13.59 9.85
N SER A 158 -13.64 -14.01 8.79
CA SER A 158 -13.97 -15.26 8.08
C SER A 158 -13.47 -16.51 8.81
N ALA A 159 -12.47 -16.38 9.69
CA ALA A 159 -12.00 -17.47 10.52
C ALA A 159 -13.02 -17.82 11.61
N ASP A 160 -13.36 -19.11 11.74
CA ASP A 160 -14.36 -19.58 12.72
C ASP A 160 -13.89 -19.28 14.16
N PRO A 161 -14.69 -18.53 14.97
CA PRO A 161 -14.38 -18.23 16.37
C PRO A 161 -14.26 -19.47 17.27
N ARG A 162 -14.78 -20.62 16.83
CA ARG A 162 -14.68 -21.90 17.58
C ARG A 162 -13.24 -22.32 17.83
N TYR A 163 -12.30 -21.97 16.96
CA TYR A 163 -10.88 -22.26 17.16
C TYR A 163 -10.30 -21.51 18.38
N ASP A 164 -10.72 -20.25 18.57
CA ASP A 164 -10.31 -19.47 19.76
C ASP A 164 -10.92 -20.08 21.04
N GLY A 165 -12.18 -20.53 20.98
CA GLY A 165 -12.86 -21.25 22.08
C GLY A 165 -12.20 -22.59 22.42
N ALA A 166 -11.88 -23.41 21.42
CA ALA A 166 -11.20 -24.69 21.62
C ALA A 166 -9.80 -24.50 22.23
N ALA A 167 -9.04 -23.49 21.81
CA ALA A 167 -7.77 -23.17 22.44
C ALA A 167 -7.94 -22.79 23.92
N ALA A 168 -8.97 -22.01 24.25
CA ALA A 168 -9.26 -21.62 25.64
C ALA A 168 -9.64 -22.82 26.51
N THR A 169 -10.42 -23.79 26.00
CA THR A 169 -10.76 -25.02 26.74
C THR A 169 -9.55 -25.91 27.01
N LEU A 170 -8.51 -25.82 26.16
CA LEU A 170 -7.23 -26.50 26.34
C LEU A 170 -6.26 -25.72 27.25
N GLY A 171 -6.72 -24.66 27.90
CA GLY A 171 -5.92 -23.86 28.84
C GLY A 171 -4.97 -22.87 28.21
N ALA A 172 -5.11 -22.58 26.89
CA ALA A 172 -4.29 -21.58 26.24
C ALA A 172 -4.61 -20.16 26.74
N THR A 173 -3.57 -19.38 27.03
CA THR A 173 -3.73 -17.95 27.35
C THR A 173 -4.18 -17.17 26.10
N ARG A 174 -4.79 -15.99 26.28
CA ARG A 174 -5.18 -15.12 25.14
C ARG A 174 -4.02 -14.81 24.19
N TRP A 175 -2.81 -14.61 24.73
CA TRP A 175 -1.60 -14.39 23.92
C TRP A 175 -1.18 -15.64 23.15
N THR A 176 -1.26 -16.82 23.79
CA THR A 176 -0.97 -18.10 23.12
C THR A 176 -1.95 -18.37 22.00
N THR A 177 -3.25 -18.16 22.24
CA THR A 177 -4.30 -18.27 21.21
C THR A 177 -4.05 -17.30 20.06
N PHE A 178 -3.79 -16.03 20.34
CA PHE A 178 -3.48 -15.03 19.33
C PHE A 178 -2.31 -15.48 18.44
N ARG A 179 -1.18 -15.85 19.05
CA ARG A 179 0.04 -16.18 18.31
C ARG A 179 -0.02 -17.52 17.57
N ARG A 180 -0.64 -18.55 18.17
CA ARG A 180 -0.60 -19.93 17.65
C ARG A 180 -1.84 -20.35 16.87
N VAL A 181 -2.95 -19.63 17.01
CA VAL A 181 -4.23 -19.95 16.36
C VAL A 181 -4.67 -18.79 15.47
N THR A 182 -4.90 -17.62 16.07
CA THR A 182 -5.52 -16.47 15.36
C THR A 182 -4.63 -15.93 14.22
N VAL A 183 -3.34 -15.67 14.50
CA VAL A 183 -2.40 -15.14 13.47
C VAL A 183 -2.18 -16.14 12.34
N PRO A 184 -1.93 -17.45 12.57
CA PRO A 184 -1.82 -18.42 11.47
C PRO A 184 -3.09 -18.53 10.62
N LEU A 185 -4.26 -18.49 11.22
CA LEU A 185 -5.54 -18.49 10.47
C LEU A 185 -5.74 -17.22 9.66
N ALA A 186 -5.26 -16.08 10.13
CA ALA A 186 -5.31 -14.81 9.42
C ALA A 186 -4.19 -14.63 8.39
N LEU A 187 -3.21 -15.55 8.33
CA LEU A 187 -2.00 -15.39 7.51
C LEU A 187 -2.29 -15.08 6.02
N PRO A 188 -3.28 -15.70 5.35
CA PRO A 188 -3.64 -15.30 4.00
C PRO A 188 -4.03 -13.82 3.89
N GLY A 189 -4.82 -13.31 4.83
CA GLY A 189 -5.20 -11.90 4.89
C GLY A 189 -4.04 -10.98 5.25
N VAL A 190 -3.14 -11.42 6.12
CA VAL A 190 -1.90 -10.68 6.43
C VAL A 190 -1.04 -10.53 5.17
N ILE A 191 -0.84 -11.61 4.43
CA ILE A 191 -0.08 -11.59 3.17
C ILE A 191 -0.77 -10.68 2.16
N ALA A 192 -2.08 -10.84 1.95
CA ALA A 192 -2.86 -10.03 1.02
C ALA A 192 -2.78 -8.54 1.38
N GLY A 193 -3.00 -8.19 2.63
CA GLY A 193 -2.89 -6.82 3.13
C GLY A 193 -1.49 -6.23 2.98
N THR A 194 -0.46 -7.05 3.23
CA THR A 194 0.95 -6.65 3.04
C THR A 194 1.23 -6.29 1.58
N VAL A 195 0.80 -7.15 0.64
CA VAL A 195 1.02 -6.94 -0.80
C VAL A 195 0.27 -5.71 -1.30
N LEU A 196 -1.02 -5.60 -0.99
CA LEU A 196 -1.86 -4.48 -1.40
C LEU A 196 -1.37 -3.17 -0.79
N GLY A 197 -1.06 -3.17 0.51
CA GLY A 197 -0.53 -2.00 1.19
C GLY A 197 0.84 -1.58 0.63
N TRP A 198 1.72 -2.54 0.31
CA TRP A 198 3.02 -2.26 -0.27
C TRP A 198 2.89 -1.66 -1.68
N ALA A 199 2.06 -2.23 -2.53
CA ALA A 199 1.80 -1.71 -3.86
C ALA A 199 1.19 -0.29 -3.79
N ARG A 200 0.25 -0.07 -2.85
CA ARG A 200 -0.32 1.26 -2.61
C ARG A 200 0.73 2.26 -2.13
N SER A 201 1.61 1.84 -1.22
CA SER A 201 2.72 2.65 -0.72
C SER A 201 3.71 3.01 -1.82
N LEU A 202 4.10 2.04 -2.64
CA LEU A 202 5.07 2.25 -3.73
C LEU A 202 4.59 3.28 -4.77
N GLY A 203 3.29 3.28 -5.07
CA GLY A 203 2.67 4.24 -5.98
C GLY A 203 2.27 5.57 -5.34
N GLU A 204 2.63 5.81 -4.06
CA GLU A 204 2.20 7.04 -3.40
C GLU A 204 2.95 8.26 -3.91
N PHE A 205 2.18 9.25 -4.32
CA PHE A 205 2.67 10.53 -4.86
C PHE A 205 2.07 11.74 -4.13
N GLY A 206 0.74 11.81 -4.07
CA GLY A 206 0.02 13.03 -3.71
C GLY A 206 0.23 13.48 -2.27
N ALA A 207 0.15 12.56 -1.32
CA ALA A 207 0.42 12.88 0.09
C ALA A 207 1.91 13.19 0.30
N THR A 208 2.80 12.45 -0.39
CA THR A 208 4.24 12.65 -0.29
C THR A 208 4.66 14.00 -0.80
N ILE A 209 4.28 14.40 -2.01
CA ILE A 209 4.68 15.70 -2.59
C ILE A 209 4.14 16.88 -1.78
N THR A 210 2.92 16.76 -1.25
CA THR A 210 2.25 17.82 -0.49
C THR A 210 2.82 17.98 0.91
N PHE A 211 3.18 16.88 1.58
CA PHE A 211 3.71 16.90 2.95
C PHE A 211 5.23 17.05 3.02
N ASN A 212 5.97 16.41 2.10
CA ASN A 212 7.43 16.29 2.16
C ASN A 212 8.17 16.99 1.03
N GLY A 213 7.47 17.50 0.01
CA GLY A 213 8.11 18.09 -1.17
C GLY A 213 8.81 17.05 -2.04
N ASN A 214 9.86 17.48 -2.77
CA ASN A 214 10.55 16.67 -3.78
C ASN A 214 12.07 16.93 -3.77
N TYR A 215 12.74 16.53 -2.70
CA TYR A 215 14.18 16.71 -2.55
C TYR A 215 14.94 15.46 -3.00
N PRO A 216 15.83 15.56 -4.01
CA PRO A 216 16.64 14.44 -4.46
C PRO A 216 17.38 13.74 -3.32
N GLY A 217 17.35 12.41 -3.31
CA GLY A 217 18.00 11.57 -2.31
C GLY A 217 17.35 11.53 -0.92
N THR A 218 16.38 12.41 -0.62
CA THR A 218 15.75 12.50 0.70
C THR A 218 14.25 12.23 0.68
N THR A 219 13.51 12.91 -0.19
CA THR A 219 12.04 12.78 -0.29
C THR A 219 11.55 12.51 -1.69
N GLN A 220 12.43 12.58 -2.69
CA GLN A 220 12.10 12.32 -4.08
C GLN A 220 11.95 10.82 -4.31
N THR A 221 10.72 10.33 -4.19
CA THR A 221 10.34 8.95 -4.57
C THR A 221 10.23 8.82 -6.09
N MET A 222 10.15 7.59 -6.60
CA MET A 222 10.03 7.35 -8.04
C MET A 222 8.78 8.02 -8.66
N PRO A 223 7.58 7.96 -8.05
CA PRO A 223 6.42 8.71 -8.57
C PRO A 223 6.63 10.22 -8.59
N THR A 224 7.31 10.80 -7.60
CA THR A 224 7.61 12.24 -7.58
C THR A 224 8.66 12.61 -8.62
N LEU A 225 9.66 11.77 -8.85
CA LEU A 225 10.65 11.94 -9.92
C LEU A 225 9.97 11.89 -11.31
N ILE A 226 9.16 10.87 -11.58
CA ILE A 226 8.41 10.73 -12.84
C ILE A 226 7.58 11.98 -13.12
N TYR A 227 6.86 12.48 -12.12
CA TYR A 227 6.03 13.67 -12.26
C TYR A 227 6.81 14.91 -12.67
N VAL A 228 7.98 15.16 -12.05
CA VAL A 228 8.82 16.31 -12.37
C VAL A 228 9.52 16.14 -13.73
N THR A 229 10.07 14.94 -14.00
CA THR A 229 10.73 14.63 -15.27
C THR A 229 9.77 14.81 -16.45
N ARG A 230 8.50 14.43 -16.31
CA ARG A 230 7.49 14.59 -17.36
C ARG A 230 7.32 16.04 -17.83
N GLN A 231 7.59 17.02 -16.98
CA GLN A 231 7.45 18.43 -17.34
C GLN A 231 8.57 18.93 -18.27
N ALA A 232 9.71 18.26 -18.26
CA ALA A 232 10.89 18.61 -19.04
C ALA A 232 11.17 17.61 -20.17
N ASP A 233 10.97 16.32 -19.92
CA ASP A 233 11.30 15.21 -20.81
C ASP A 233 10.26 14.08 -20.65
N GLN A 234 9.37 13.98 -21.64
CA GLN A 234 8.28 12.98 -21.63
C GLN A 234 8.81 11.56 -21.88
N ASP A 235 9.84 11.39 -22.67
CA ASP A 235 10.39 10.07 -23.02
C ASP A 235 11.17 9.49 -21.83
N ALA A 236 11.92 10.32 -21.12
CA ALA A 236 12.56 9.93 -19.87
C ALA A 236 11.51 9.55 -18.81
N ALA A 237 10.44 10.33 -18.65
CA ALA A 237 9.37 10.01 -17.71
C ALA A 237 8.65 8.69 -18.07
N LEU A 238 8.44 8.41 -19.35
CA LEU A 238 7.88 7.16 -19.85
C LEU A 238 8.78 5.97 -19.49
N SER A 239 10.10 6.13 -19.73
CA SER A 239 11.11 5.12 -19.36
C SER A 239 11.08 4.80 -17.86
N LEU A 240 11.06 5.83 -17.01
CA LEU A 240 10.96 5.65 -15.54
C LEU A 240 9.63 5.00 -15.12
N SER A 241 8.53 5.30 -15.82
CA SER A 241 7.22 4.70 -15.57
C SER A 241 7.20 3.21 -15.90
N LEU A 242 7.90 2.78 -16.96
CA LEU A 242 8.06 1.36 -17.29
C LEU A 242 8.78 0.58 -16.18
N VAL A 243 9.78 1.18 -15.54
CA VAL A 243 10.44 0.55 -14.38
C VAL A 243 9.46 0.30 -13.25
N MET A 244 8.68 1.33 -12.92
CA MET A 244 7.66 1.20 -11.89
C MET A 244 6.63 0.11 -12.24
N LEU A 245 6.24 0.02 -13.51
CA LEU A 245 5.36 -1.05 -13.99
C LEU A 245 6.00 -2.44 -13.79
N VAL A 246 7.26 -2.61 -14.22
CA VAL A 246 7.98 -3.88 -14.09
C VAL A 246 8.15 -4.26 -12.61
N VAL A 247 8.53 -3.31 -11.75
CA VAL A 247 8.64 -3.55 -10.30
C VAL A 247 7.30 -3.96 -9.71
N SER A 248 6.22 -3.26 -10.06
CA SER A 248 4.87 -3.56 -9.56
C SER A 248 4.39 -4.93 -10.01
N ILE A 249 4.56 -5.26 -11.29
CA ILE A 249 4.20 -6.59 -11.83
C ILE A 249 5.09 -7.67 -11.19
N GLY A 250 6.39 -7.41 -11.08
CA GLY A 250 7.33 -8.35 -10.48
C GLY A 250 6.95 -8.76 -9.05
N VAL A 251 6.54 -7.77 -8.24
CA VAL A 251 6.06 -8.04 -6.87
C VAL A 251 4.74 -8.81 -6.87
N LEU A 252 3.78 -8.42 -7.73
CA LEU A 252 2.52 -9.14 -7.84
C LEU A 252 2.73 -10.60 -8.26
N VAL A 253 3.61 -10.85 -9.23
CA VAL A 253 3.93 -12.20 -9.70
C VAL A 253 4.69 -13.00 -8.64
N ALA A 254 5.67 -12.40 -7.98
CA ALA A 254 6.45 -13.09 -6.92
C ALA A 254 5.59 -13.52 -5.72
N LEU A 255 4.50 -12.81 -5.49
CA LEU A 255 3.60 -13.07 -4.36
C LEU A 255 2.29 -13.77 -4.75
N ARG A 256 2.07 -14.05 -6.07
CA ARG A 256 0.81 -14.59 -6.58
C ARG A 256 0.41 -15.90 -5.91
N ASP A 257 1.35 -16.82 -5.72
CA ASP A 257 1.07 -18.17 -5.20
C ASP A 257 0.65 -18.15 -3.72
N ARG A 258 1.06 -17.09 -3.00
CA ARG A 258 0.64 -16.84 -1.61
C ARG A 258 -0.68 -16.06 -1.52
N TRP A 259 -1.08 -15.43 -2.63
CA TRP A 259 -2.26 -14.56 -2.68
C TRP A 259 -3.49 -15.28 -3.23
N LEU A 260 -3.30 -16.13 -4.22
CA LEU A 260 -4.38 -16.86 -4.89
C LEU A 260 -4.79 -18.13 -4.13
N GLY A 261 -4.13 -18.45 -2.99
CA GLY A 261 -4.47 -19.60 -2.16
C GLY A 261 -4.87 -20.79 -3.02
N THR A 262 -3.94 -21.59 -3.46
CA THR A 262 -4.36 -22.92 -3.99
C THR A 262 -5.03 -23.67 -2.86
N PRO A 263 -6.23 -24.20 -3.10
CA PRO A 263 -6.92 -25.03 -2.14
C PRO A 263 -6.13 -26.27 -1.78
#